data_999100fcb3526abf719fa892ff1070d9
#
_entry.id   999100fcb3526abf719fa892ff1070d9
#
_cell.length_a   1.000
_cell.length_b   1.000
_cell.length_c   1.000
_cell.angle_alpha   90.00
_cell.angle_beta   90.00
_cell.angle_gamma   90.00
#
_symmetry.space_group_name_H-M   'P 1'
#
loop_
_entity.id
_entity.type
_entity.pdbx_description
1 polymer ?
#
loop_
_entity_poly.entity_id
_entity_poly.type
_entity_poly.pdbx_seq_one_letter_code
_entity_poly.pdbx_strand_id
1 'polypeptide(L)'
;MKKSLKKSLYILLTLLAVIFIVACGNKASKKEVIEKFVENSKNIKSTDITAAMKMEQKNSTSPAGISMEVTGNMSIILEPNLAMKMDFTIPAVNNKLSMYIKDSYSYVQNPSDNQWIKQSNKEFEEQFKKMYAQSNLIYDFLIKNLDKIDLEEKGGNYLLIIKNVKDIIKKDFSVLDPTGKGLEGYEDLVVTFTVDKKTFLPLSFEMKGAINEGPIKMNFSFDLKYSNINNVKEIIIPKEALEAKETLEVLEEQVKEAEKAQKDTKVDKKWMG
;
A
#
# COMPACT_ATOMS: atom_id res chain seq x y z
N MET A 1 -6.42 62.35 29.88
CA MET A 1 -6.64 60.89 29.96
C MET A 1 -7.64 60.27 28.97
N LYS A 2 -8.79 60.89 28.64
CA LYS A 2 -9.82 60.33 27.73
C LYS A 2 -9.37 60.17 26.26
N LYS A 3 -8.43 60.95 25.70
CA LYS A 3 -7.97 60.81 24.30
C LYS A 3 -7.00 59.65 24.06
N SER A 4 -6.21 59.25 25.05
CA SER A 4 -5.28 58.12 24.96
C SER A 4 -6.02 56.78 24.96
N LEU A 5 -7.06 56.65 25.80
CA LEU A 5 -7.86 55.39 25.90
C LEU A 5 -8.61 55.10 24.57
N LYS A 6 -9.13 56.15 23.88
CA LYS A 6 -9.78 55.97 22.59
C LYS A 6 -8.81 55.51 21.51
N LYS A 7 -7.57 55.99 21.47
CA LYS A 7 -6.54 55.55 20.52
C LYS A 7 -6.14 54.10 20.75
N SER A 8 -5.95 53.70 22.02
CA SER A 8 -5.64 52.33 22.37
C SER A 8 -6.76 51.38 22.03
N LEU A 9 -8.03 51.76 22.22
CA LEU A 9 -9.22 50.96 21.83
C LEU A 9 -9.32 50.80 20.30
N TYR A 10 -9.01 51.83 19.51
CA TYR A 10 -9.00 51.72 18.03
C TYR A 10 -7.86 50.78 17.55
N ILE A 11 -6.69 50.81 18.15
CA ILE A 11 -5.58 49.91 17.82
C ILE A 11 -5.94 48.45 18.16
N LEU A 12 -6.58 48.24 19.31
CA LEU A 12 -7.06 46.89 19.70
C LEU A 12 -8.16 46.37 18.76
N LEU A 13 -9.09 47.22 18.36
CA LEU A 13 -10.17 46.88 17.40
C LEU A 13 -9.61 46.58 16.02
N THR A 14 -8.61 47.35 15.54
CA THR A 14 -7.96 47.08 14.25
C THR A 14 -7.12 45.80 14.29
N LEU A 15 -6.44 45.50 15.40
CA LEU A 15 -5.73 44.22 15.60
C LEU A 15 -6.71 43.03 15.62
N LEU A 16 -7.85 43.15 16.30
CA LEU A 16 -8.93 42.15 16.28
C LEU A 16 -9.52 41.94 14.88
N ALA A 17 -9.75 43.03 14.12
CA ALA A 17 -10.27 42.95 12.76
C ALA A 17 -9.30 42.25 11.79
N VAL A 18 -7.96 42.41 11.97
CA VAL A 18 -6.95 41.72 11.17
C VAL A 18 -6.93 40.22 11.51
N ILE A 19 -7.19 39.83 12.77
CA ILE A 19 -7.28 38.40 13.16
C ILE A 19 -8.53 37.75 12.52
N PHE A 20 -9.63 38.47 12.38
CA PHE A 20 -10.83 37.94 11.72
C PHE A 20 -10.69 37.81 10.21
N ILE A 21 -9.88 38.65 9.54
CA ILE A 21 -9.64 38.54 8.10
C ILE A 21 -8.75 37.34 7.76
N VAL A 22 -7.82 36.97 8.66
CA VAL A 22 -6.97 35.78 8.49
C VAL A 22 -7.74 34.48 8.80
N ALA A 23 -8.84 34.55 9.58
CA ALA A 23 -9.70 33.40 9.88
C ALA A 23 -10.69 33.05 8.75
N CYS A 24 -10.92 33.94 7.78
CA CYS A 24 -11.59 33.62 6.51
C CYS A 24 -10.56 33.11 5.49
N GLY A 25 -9.81 32.05 5.84
CA GLY A 25 -8.95 31.35 4.88
C GLY A 25 -9.83 30.86 3.74
N ASN A 26 -9.55 31.29 2.51
CA ASN A 26 -10.18 30.75 1.30
C ASN A 26 -10.09 29.22 1.41
N LYS A 27 -11.24 28.55 1.48
CA LYS A 27 -11.27 27.10 1.41
C LYS A 27 -10.60 26.70 0.11
N ALA A 28 -9.58 25.83 0.19
CA ALA A 28 -8.92 25.37 -1.02
C ALA A 28 -9.96 24.72 -1.94
N SER A 29 -9.92 25.07 -3.21
CA SER A 29 -10.82 24.46 -4.19
C SER A 29 -10.49 22.97 -4.34
N LYS A 30 -11.48 22.18 -4.76
CA LYS A 30 -11.28 20.75 -5.03
C LYS A 30 -10.11 20.51 -5.98
N LYS A 31 -10.00 21.31 -7.02
CA LYS A 31 -8.90 21.26 -7.98
C LYS A 31 -7.55 21.50 -7.29
N GLU A 32 -7.45 22.55 -6.49
CA GLU A 32 -6.21 22.87 -5.77
C GLU A 32 -5.81 21.77 -4.79
N VAL A 33 -6.75 21.18 -4.06
CA VAL A 33 -6.48 20.07 -3.13
C VAL A 33 -5.92 18.88 -3.89
N ILE A 34 -6.54 18.50 -5.02
CA ILE A 34 -6.11 17.35 -5.82
C ILE A 34 -4.75 17.61 -6.47
N GLU A 35 -4.52 18.78 -7.04
CA GLU A 35 -3.25 19.13 -7.68
C GLU A 35 -2.09 19.07 -6.67
N LYS A 36 -2.25 19.69 -5.47
CA LYS A 36 -1.24 19.65 -4.42
C LYS A 36 -1.03 18.24 -3.86
N PHE A 37 -2.10 17.47 -3.67
CA PHE A 37 -2.01 16.08 -3.25
C PHE A 37 -1.19 15.25 -4.25
N VAL A 38 -1.47 15.38 -5.53
CA VAL A 38 -0.76 14.68 -6.61
C VAL A 38 0.71 15.09 -6.65
N GLU A 39 1.00 16.39 -6.61
CA GLU A 39 2.36 16.91 -6.62
C GLU A 39 3.18 16.37 -5.45
N ASN A 40 2.65 16.47 -4.23
CA ASN A 40 3.34 16.02 -3.03
C ASN A 40 3.48 14.49 -2.98
N SER A 41 2.49 13.74 -3.49
CA SER A 41 2.56 12.28 -3.57
C SER A 41 3.65 11.80 -4.52
N LYS A 42 3.87 12.49 -5.65
CA LYS A 42 4.96 12.18 -6.60
C LYS A 42 6.36 12.40 -6.00
N ASN A 43 6.46 13.19 -4.94
CA ASN A 43 7.73 13.52 -4.26
C ASN A 43 7.99 12.63 -3.04
N ILE A 44 7.20 11.59 -2.81
CA ILE A 44 7.43 10.63 -1.72
C ILE A 44 8.59 9.72 -2.10
N LYS A 45 9.67 9.76 -1.30
CA LYS A 45 10.87 8.94 -1.48
C LYS A 45 10.94 7.78 -0.51
N SER A 46 10.24 7.88 0.61
CA SER A 46 10.13 6.80 1.60
C SER A 46 8.87 6.94 2.43
N THR A 47 8.35 5.84 2.95
CA THR A 47 7.19 5.86 3.83
C THR A 47 7.07 4.55 4.61
N ASP A 48 6.48 4.62 5.80
CA ASP A 48 5.92 3.47 6.49
C ASP A 48 4.43 3.36 6.17
N ILE A 49 3.96 2.14 6.00
CA ILE A 49 2.57 1.83 5.66
C ILE A 49 2.07 0.74 6.61
N THR A 50 0.95 0.99 7.27
CA THR A 50 0.18 -0.06 7.93
C THR A 50 -0.97 -0.45 7.00
N ALA A 51 -1.06 -1.74 6.66
CA ALA A 51 -2.08 -2.29 5.78
C ALA A 51 -3.04 -3.20 6.56
N ALA A 52 -4.31 -3.13 6.23
CA ALA A 52 -5.32 -4.07 6.69
C ALA A 52 -6.22 -4.46 5.51
N MET A 53 -6.44 -5.75 5.33
CA MET A 53 -7.39 -6.29 4.36
C MET A 53 -8.38 -7.16 5.12
N LYS A 54 -9.67 -6.94 4.87
CA LYS A 54 -10.76 -7.76 5.38
C LYS A 54 -11.59 -8.27 4.23
N MET A 55 -11.96 -9.53 4.31
CA MET A 55 -12.85 -10.20 3.37
C MET A 55 -13.90 -10.94 4.16
N GLU A 56 -15.18 -10.68 3.88
CA GLU A 56 -16.31 -11.29 4.54
C GLU A 56 -17.22 -11.95 3.50
N GLN A 57 -17.29 -13.27 3.53
CA GLN A 57 -18.18 -14.03 2.68
C GLN A 57 -19.48 -14.33 3.43
N LYS A 58 -20.61 -13.92 2.85
CA LYS A 58 -21.95 -14.30 3.33
C LYS A 58 -22.50 -15.38 2.41
N ASN A 59 -22.65 -16.59 2.91
CA ASN A 59 -23.32 -17.67 2.20
C ASN A 59 -24.79 -17.75 2.62
N SER A 60 -25.66 -17.96 1.66
CA SER A 60 -27.09 -18.24 1.90
C SER A 60 -27.32 -19.54 2.69
N THR A 61 -26.32 -20.44 2.69
CA THR A 61 -26.40 -21.78 3.31
C THR A 61 -25.69 -21.89 4.67
N SER A 62 -24.85 -20.91 5.04
CA SER A 62 -24.16 -20.89 6.35
C SER A 62 -24.27 -19.51 7.00
N PRO A 63 -25.06 -19.37 8.08
CA PRO A 63 -25.24 -18.09 8.76
C PRO A 63 -23.95 -17.53 9.39
N ALA A 64 -22.96 -18.38 9.65
CA ALA A 64 -21.72 -18.00 10.32
C ALA A 64 -20.75 -17.22 9.44
N GLY A 65 -20.92 -17.24 8.10
CA GLY A 65 -19.99 -16.56 7.18
C GLY A 65 -18.53 -16.97 7.36
N ILE A 66 -17.69 -16.64 6.39
CA ILE A 66 -16.23 -16.76 6.52
C ILE A 66 -15.69 -15.34 6.53
N SER A 67 -14.91 -15.01 7.56
CA SER A 67 -14.18 -13.75 7.64
C SER A 67 -12.68 -14.03 7.63
N MET A 68 -11.96 -13.36 6.75
CA MET A 68 -10.51 -13.37 6.70
C MET A 68 -10.00 -11.95 6.91
N GLU A 69 -9.02 -11.81 7.79
CA GLU A 69 -8.30 -10.56 8.00
C GLU A 69 -6.82 -10.79 7.80
N VAL A 70 -6.17 -9.88 7.07
CA VAL A 70 -4.71 -9.82 6.91
C VAL A 70 -4.28 -8.44 7.32
N THR A 71 -3.31 -8.35 8.21
CA THR A 71 -2.70 -7.08 8.61
C THR A 71 -1.22 -7.10 8.31
N GLY A 72 -0.64 -5.93 8.05
CA GLY A 72 0.77 -5.83 7.74
C GLY A 72 1.33 -4.46 8.04
N ASN A 73 2.64 -4.43 8.24
CA ASN A 73 3.43 -3.21 8.29
C ASN A 73 4.49 -3.28 7.21
N MET A 74 4.66 -2.20 6.48
CA MET A 74 5.65 -2.07 5.43
C MET A 74 6.47 -0.80 5.66
N SER A 75 7.77 -0.90 5.45
CA SER A 75 8.65 0.26 5.32
C SER A 75 9.24 0.23 3.91
N ILE A 76 9.14 1.33 3.21
CA ILE A 76 9.56 1.43 1.81
C ILE A 76 10.49 2.62 1.66
N ILE A 77 11.63 2.41 1.02
CA ILE A 77 12.52 3.44 0.50
C ILE A 77 12.53 3.27 -1.02
N LEU A 78 12.13 4.30 -1.74
CA LEU A 78 12.04 4.32 -3.20
C LEU A 78 13.32 4.87 -3.84
N GLU A 79 13.95 5.84 -3.19
CA GLU A 79 15.13 6.54 -3.66
C GLU A 79 16.21 6.67 -2.57
N PRO A 80 17.51 6.60 -2.93
CA PRO A 80 18.05 6.40 -4.27
C PRO A 80 17.95 4.96 -4.76
N ASN A 81 17.90 3.97 -3.87
CA ASN A 81 17.78 2.54 -4.19
C ASN A 81 16.55 1.97 -3.50
N LEU A 82 15.83 1.11 -4.23
CA LEU A 82 14.68 0.43 -3.69
C LEU A 82 15.09 -0.47 -2.51
N ALA A 83 14.45 -0.23 -1.37
CA ALA A 83 14.51 -1.13 -0.23
C ALA A 83 13.12 -1.24 0.39
N MET A 84 12.74 -2.45 0.80
CA MET A 84 11.44 -2.72 1.39
C MET A 84 11.58 -3.71 2.55
N LYS A 85 10.81 -3.46 3.60
CA LYS A 85 10.53 -4.42 4.67
C LYS A 85 9.04 -4.61 4.74
N MET A 86 8.58 -5.85 4.83
CA MET A 86 7.17 -6.20 4.92
C MET A 86 6.98 -7.27 5.98
N ASP A 87 6.10 -7.01 6.94
CA ASP A 87 5.69 -7.95 7.97
C ASP A 87 4.17 -8.13 7.87
N PHE A 88 3.72 -9.33 7.50
CA PHE A 88 2.30 -9.65 7.41
C PHE A 88 1.88 -10.64 8.49
N THR A 89 0.67 -10.51 8.95
CA THR A 89 0.05 -11.41 9.91
C THR A 89 -1.33 -11.84 9.40
N ILE A 90 -1.57 -13.15 9.45
CA ILE A 90 -2.89 -13.74 9.22
C ILE A 90 -3.38 -14.27 10.57
N PRO A 91 -4.18 -13.51 11.33
CA PRO A 91 -4.53 -13.86 12.71
C PRO A 91 -5.25 -15.19 12.83
N ALA A 92 -6.10 -15.53 11.85
CA ALA A 92 -6.90 -16.75 11.84
C ALA A 92 -6.06 -18.04 11.92
N VAL A 93 -4.81 -18.02 11.43
CA VAL A 93 -3.88 -19.17 11.45
C VAL A 93 -2.62 -18.89 12.25
N ASN A 94 -2.58 -17.76 12.97
CA ASN A 94 -1.42 -17.27 13.73
C ASN A 94 -0.10 -17.32 12.91
N ASN A 95 -0.21 -17.01 11.63
CA ASN A 95 0.92 -17.07 10.70
C ASN A 95 1.50 -15.67 10.49
N LYS A 96 2.82 -15.57 10.57
CA LYS A 96 3.57 -14.34 10.32
C LYS A 96 4.54 -14.57 9.17
N LEU A 97 4.57 -13.63 8.25
CA LEU A 97 5.50 -13.62 7.12
C LEU A 97 6.32 -12.33 7.19
N SER A 98 7.63 -12.48 7.26
CA SER A 98 8.57 -11.35 7.15
C SER A 98 9.33 -11.44 5.85
N MET A 99 9.40 -10.32 5.12
CA MET A 99 10.12 -10.23 3.85
C MET A 99 10.90 -8.92 3.78
N TYR A 100 12.10 -9.01 3.22
CA TYR A 100 12.93 -7.85 2.87
C TYR A 100 13.27 -7.90 1.39
N ILE A 101 13.35 -6.72 0.78
CA ILE A 101 13.85 -6.54 -0.58
C ILE A 101 14.90 -5.44 -0.51
N LYS A 102 16.11 -5.72 -0.94
CA LYS A 102 17.21 -4.75 -0.99
C LYS A 102 18.32 -5.30 -1.89
N ASP A 103 18.99 -4.41 -2.62
CA ASP A 103 20.15 -4.72 -3.44
C ASP A 103 19.89 -5.87 -4.45
N SER A 104 18.71 -5.85 -5.08
CA SER A 104 18.23 -6.85 -6.05
C SER A 104 18.07 -8.27 -5.47
N TYR A 105 17.94 -8.40 -4.16
CA TYR A 105 17.60 -9.65 -3.48
C TYR A 105 16.30 -9.51 -2.69
N SER A 106 15.56 -10.61 -2.61
CA SER A 106 14.50 -10.81 -1.63
C SER A 106 14.94 -11.82 -0.59
N TYR A 107 14.55 -11.55 0.64
CA TYR A 107 14.78 -12.39 1.82
C TYR A 107 13.42 -12.66 2.44
N VAL A 108 13.00 -13.91 2.43
CA VAL A 108 11.70 -14.34 2.96
C VAL A 108 11.91 -15.29 4.12
N GLN A 109 11.28 -14.99 5.24
CA GLN A 109 11.31 -15.91 6.38
C GLN A 109 10.19 -16.94 6.21
N ASN A 110 10.57 -18.23 6.20
CA ASN A 110 9.61 -19.32 6.17
C ASN A 110 8.86 -19.37 7.51
N PRO A 111 7.54 -19.24 7.53
CA PRO A 111 6.78 -19.19 8.77
C PRO A 111 6.72 -20.53 9.53
N SER A 112 7.08 -21.65 8.88
CA SER A 112 7.02 -22.99 9.49
C SER A 112 8.24 -23.31 10.36
N ASP A 113 9.43 -22.85 9.96
CA ASP A 113 10.70 -23.18 10.61
C ASP A 113 11.56 -21.95 10.95
N ASN A 114 11.07 -20.74 10.60
CA ASN A 114 11.75 -19.45 10.73
C ASN A 114 13.07 -19.35 9.96
N GLN A 115 13.35 -20.27 9.03
CA GLN A 115 14.52 -20.16 8.18
C GLN A 115 14.37 -19.09 7.13
N TRP A 116 15.48 -18.45 6.78
CA TRP A 116 15.51 -17.45 5.73
C TRP A 116 15.83 -18.08 4.38
N ILE A 117 15.12 -17.63 3.37
CA ILE A 117 15.36 -17.96 1.97
C ILE A 117 15.80 -16.68 1.28
N LYS A 118 16.94 -16.73 0.60
CA LYS A 118 17.47 -15.64 -0.21
C LYS A 118 17.28 -15.97 -1.68
N GLN A 119 16.80 -15.00 -2.45
CA GLN A 119 16.57 -15.19 -3.88
C GLN A 119 16.94 -13.92 -4.63
N SER A 120 17.61 -14.05 -5.79
CA SER A 120 17.82 -12.94 -6.71
C SER A 120 16.47 -12.40 -7.20
N ASN A 121 16.30 -11.10 -7.18
CA ASN A 121 15.00 -10.43 -7.43
C ASN A 121 15.12 -9.23 -8.38
N LYS A 122 16.06 -9.29 -9.34
CA LYS A 122 16.26 -8.21 -10.32
C LYS A 122 15.01 -7.91 -11.14
N GLU A 123 14.30 -8.96 -11.57
CA GLU A 123 13.08 -8.80 -12.37
C GLU A 123 11.95 -8.11 -11.56
N PHE A 124 11.82 -8.41 -10.27
CA PHE A 124 10.85 -7.74 -9.41
C PHE A 124 11.18 -6.25 -9.27
N GLU A 125 12.42 -5.89 -9.07
CA GLU A 125 12.83 -4.49 -8.97
C GLU A 125 12.44 -3.70 -10.21
N GLU A 126 12.67 -4.28 -11.40
CA GLU A 126 12.26 -3.68 -12.67
C GLU A 126 10.73 -3.59 -12.80
N GLN A 127 10.02 -4.65 -12.44
CA GLN A 127 8.56 -4.67 -12.46
C GLN A 127 7.98 -3.66 -11.46
N PHE A 128 8.55 -3.59 -10.25
CA PHE A 128 8.14 -2.61 -9.24
C PHE A 128 8.36 -1.17 -9.72
N LYS A 129 9.52 -0.87 -10.31
CA LYS A 129 9.78 0.44 -10.90
C LYS A 129 8.76 0.79 -12.01
N LYS A 130 8.42 -0.17 -12.87
CA LYS A 130 7.38 0.00 -13.89
C LYS A 130 6.00 0.24 -13.26
N MET A 131 5.62 -0.54 -12.25
CA MET A 131 4.36 -0.38 -11.53
C MET A 131 4.30 0.96 -10.81
N TYR A 132 5.39 1.37 -10.16
CA TYR A 132 5.48 2.68 -9.50
C TYR A 132 5.38 3.83 -10.52
N ALA A 133 6.02 3.71 -11.66
CA ALA A 133 5.85 4.67 -12.75
C ALA A 133 4.39 4.72 -13.26
N GLN A 134 3.68 3.59 -13.25
CA GLN A 134 2.26 3.54 -13.61
C GLN A 134 1.34 4.16 -12.53
N SER A 135 1.80 4.35 -11.29
CA SER A 135 1.03 5.09 -10.28
C SER A 135 0.74 6.52 -10.73
N ASN A 136 1.55 7.09 -11.62
CA ASN A 136 1.26 8.37 -12.27
C ASN A 136 -0.06 8.35 -13.04
N LEU A 137 -0.52 7.20 -13.54
CA LEU A 137 -1.83 7.08 -14.20
C LEU A 137 -2.98 7.37 -13.23
N ILE A 138 -2.85 6.93 -11.97
CA ILE A 138 -3.85 7.24 -10.93
C ILE A 138 -3.88 8.74 -10.66
N TYR A 139 -2.72 9.37 -10.58
CA TYR A 139 -2.63 10.81 -10.38
C TYR A 139 -3.18 11.60 -11.57
N ASP A 140 -2.86 11.19 -12.79
CA ASP A 140 -3.42 11.78 -14.00
C ASP A 140 -4.93 11.61 -14.08
N PHE A 141 -5.42 10.44 -13.64
CA PHE A 141 -6.85 10.19 -13.52
C PHE A 141 -7.52 11.17 -12.54
N LEU A 142 -6.95 11.38 -11.36
CA LEU A 142 -7.51 12.31 -10.36
C LEU A 142 -7.62 13.73 -10.93
N ILE A 143 -6.60 14.18 -11.65
CA ILE A 143 -6.58 15.52 -12.28
C ILE A 143 -7.61 15.64 -13.42
N LYS A 144 -7.77 14.57 -14.22
CA LYS A 144 -8.68 14.60 -15.39
C LYS A 144 -10.15 14.42 -15.02
N ASN A 145 -10.45 13.83 -13.86
CA ASN A 145 -11.81 13.45 -13.46
C ASN A 145 -12.28 14.16 -12.19
N LEU A 146 -11.99 15.46 -12.06
CA LEU A 146 -12.39 16.26 -10.90
C LEU A 146 -13.89 16.23 -10.63
N ASP A 147 -14.71 16.13 -11.68
CA ASP A 147 -16.18 16.03 -11.59
C ASP A 147 -16.67 14.75 -10.92
N LYS A 148 -15.88 13.66 -10.98
CA LYS A 148 -16.20 12.36 -10.42
C LYS A 148 -15.67 12.15 -8.99
N ILE A 149 -14.98 13.14 -8.42
CA ILE A 149 -14.40 13.10 -7.10
C ILE A 149 -15.21 14.01 -6.18
N ASP A 150 -15.73 13.45 -5.11
CA ASP A 150 -16.32 14.24 -4.03
C ASP A 150 -15.19 14.71 -3.09
N LEU A 151 -15.20 15.97 -2.69
CA LEU A 151 -14.31 16.53 -1.69
C LEU A 151 -15.11 16.84 -0.43
N GLU A 152 -14.70 16.20 0.68
CA GLU A 152 -15.23 16.49 2.01
C GLU A 152 -14.10 16.98 2.93
N GLU A 153 -14.46 17.78 3.94
CA GLU A 153 -13.56 18.18 5.02
C GLU A 153 -14.02 17.51 6.31
N LYS A 154 -13.13 16.73 6.95
CA LYS A 154 -13.44 16.03 8.19
C LYS A 154 -12.20 15.93 9.09
N GLY A 155 -12.36 16.34 10.36
CA GLY A 155 -11.29 16.16 11.36
C GLY A 155 -9.97 16.87 11.02
N GLY A 156 -10.01 17.99 10.29
CA GLY A 156 -8.81 18.70 9.88
C GLY A 156 -8.11 18.13 8.64
N ASN A 157 -8.75 17.19 7.94
CA ASN A 157 -8.24 16.54 6.73
C ASN A 157 -9.21 16.74 5.57
N TYR A 158 -8.73 16.51 4.34
CA TYR A 158 -9.55 16.36 3.15
C TYR A 158 -9.81 14.89 2.89
N LEU A 159 -11.05 14.57 2.49
CA LEU A 159 -11.43 13.26 1.97
C LEU A 159 -11.73 13.41 0.49
N LEU A 160 -10.97 12.71 -0.35
CA LEU A 160 -11.22 12.58 -1.78
C LEU A 160 -11.92 11.25 -1.99
N ILE A 161 -13.21 11.28 -2.32
CA ILE A 161 -14.06 10.10 -2.43
C ILE A 161 -14.41 9.87 -3.89
N ILE A 162 -14.13 8.68 -4.38
CA ILE A 162 -14.44 8.25 -5.75
C ILE A 162 -15.42 7.09 -5.65
N LYS A 163 -16.63 7.29 -6.17
CA LYS A 163 -17.67 6.26 -6.25
C LYS A 163 -17.71 5.66 -7.65
N ASN A 164 -18.27 4.47 -7.78
CA ASN A 164 -18.41 3.77 -9.06
C ASN A 164 -17.08 3.60 -9.80
N VAL A 165 -16.04 3.31 -9.06
CA VAL A 165 -14.66 3.20 -9.55
C VAL A 165 -14.54 2.19 -10.70
N LYS A 166 -15.37 1.13 -10.71
CA LYS A 166 -15.42 0.13 -11.78
C LYS A 166 -15.63 0.75 -13.17
N ASP A 167 -16.60 1.66 -13.31
CA ASP A 167 -16.93 2.27 -14.60
C ASP A 167 -15.84 3.22 -15.07
N ILE A 168 -15.14 3.80 -14.12
CA ILE A 168 -14.04 4.70 -14.34
C ILE A 168 -12.79 3.91 -14.78
N ILE A 169 -12.44 2.84 -14.05
CA ILE A 169 -11.28 2.01 -14.36
C ILE A 169 -11.41 1.34 -15.73
N LYS A 170 -12.56 0.81 -16.06
CA LYS A 170 -12.79 0.21 -17.40
C LYS A 170 -12.46 1.16 -18.54
N LYS A 171 -12.70 2.44 -18.38
CA LYS A 171 -12.48 3.45 -19.43
C LYS A 171 -11.04 3.97 -19.46
N ASP A 172 -10.47 4.27 -18.31
CA ASP A 172 -9.23 5.03 -18.21
C ASP A 172 -8.00 4.18 -17.82
N PHE A 173 -8.21 2.93 -17.36
CA PHE A 173 -7.16 2.03 -16.90
C PHE A 173 -7.10 0.69 -17.66
N SER A 174 -7.51 0.66 -18.90
CA SER A 174 -7.38 -0.53 -19.77
C SER A 174 -5.95 -1.05 -19.87
N VAL A 175 -4.96 -0.20 -19.57
CA VAL A 175 -3.54 -0.59 -19.50
C VAL A 175 -3.25 -1.49 -18.30
N LEU A 176 -3.97 -1.32 -17.18
CA LEU A 176 -3.83 -2.15 -15.96
C LEU A 176 -4.67 -3.43 -16.05
N ASP A 177 -5.72 -3.41 -16.83
CA ASP A 177 -6.56 -4.58 -17.13
C ASP A 177 -6.89 -4.62 -18.62
N PRO A 178 -5.93 -5.07 -19.47
CA PRO A 178 -6.12 -5.16 -20.91
C PRO A 178 -7.31 -6.05 -21.32
N THR A 179 -7.73 -6.97 -20.44
CA THR A 179 -8.84 -7.89 -20.71
C THR A 179 -10.19 -7.28 -20.39
N GLY A 180 -10.22 -6.20 -19.58
CA GLY A 180 -11.42 -5.61 -19.02
C GLY A 180 -12.20 -6.54 -18.08
N LYS A 181 -11.61 -7.69 -17.73
CA LYS A 181 -12.26 -8.75 -16.91
C LYS A 181 -11.86 -8.70 -15.45
N GLY A 182 -10.73 -8.07 -15.12
CA GLY A 182 -10.20 -8.06 -13.76
C GLY A 182 -11.13 -7.40 -12.73
N LEU A 183 -12.11 -6.62 -13.20
CA LEU A 183 -13.14 -6.02 -12.36
C LEU A 183 -14.55 -6.58 -12.62
N GLU A 184 -14.69 -7.62 -13.45
CA GLU A 184 -15.95 -8.36 -13.54
C GLU A 184 -16.27 -8.93 -12.15
N GLY A 185 -17.52 -8.84 -11.75
CA GLY A 185 -17.96 -9.28 -10.41
C GLY A 185 -17.76 -8.26 -9.28
N TYR A 186 -16.91 -7.24 -9.44
CA TYR A 186 -16.81 -6.17 -8.43
C TYR A 186 -18.02 -5.24 -8.49
N GLU A 187 -18.59 -4.95 -7.33
CA GLU A 187 -19.73 -4.06 -7.15
C GLU A 187 -19.44 -3.03 -6.05
N ASP A 188 -20.13 -1.89 -6.11
CA ASP A 188 -20.10 -0.85 -5.08
C ASP A 188 -18.68 -0.39 -4.69
N LEU A 189 -17.76 -0.40 -5.66
CA LEU A 189 -16.39 0.05 -5.42
C LEU A 189 -16.34 1.53 -5.07
N VAL A 190 -15.84 1.81 -3.86
CA VAL A 190 -15.56 3.16 -3.37
C VAL A 190 -14.09 3.25 -2.97
N VAL A 191 -13.42 4.27 -3.44
CA VAL A 191 -12.06 4.62 -3.04
C VAL A 191 -12.08 5.95 -2.30
N THR A 192 -11.38 6.01 -1.17
CA THR A 192 -11.22 7.24 -0.38
C THR A 192 -9.74 7.48 -0.08
N PHE A 193 -9.25 8.65 -0.46
CA PHE A 193 -7.96 9.14 0.02
C PHE A 193 -8.22 10.13 1.15
N THR A 194 -7.56 9.92 2.30
CA THR A 194 -7.48 10.94 3.35
C THR A 194 -6.19 11.71 3.18
N VAL A 195 -6.29 13.02 3.05
CA VAL A 195 -5.19 13.93 2.75
C VAL A 195 -5.04 14.93 3.88
N ASP A 196 -3.83 15.10 4.40
CA ASP A 196 -3.54 16.09 5.43
C ASP A 196 -3.77 17.51 4.89
N LYS A 197 -4.54 18.30 5.61
CA LYS A 197 -4.96 19.63 5.16
C LYS A 197 -3.81 20.65 5.11
N LYS A 198 -2.72 20.42 5.84
CA LYS A 198 -1.58 21.36 5.91
C LYS A 198 -0.51 21.01 4.91
N THR A 199 -0.19 19.73 4.81
CA THR A 199 0.92 19.23 3.99
C THR A 199 0.47 18.70 2.63
N PHE A 200 -0.83 18.43 2.44
CA PHE A 200 -1.40 17.76 1.27
C PHE A 200 -0.77 16.38 0.99
N LEU A 201 -0.17 15.75 2.00
CA LEU A 201 0.35 14.40 1.92
C LEU A 201 -0.74 13.36 2.20
N PRO A 202 -0.64 12.14 1.66
CA PRO A 202 -1.58 11.07 1.99
C PRO A 202 -1.44 10.67 3.47
N LEU A 203 -2.57 10.52 4.15
CA LEU A 203 -2.67 9.91 5.48
C LEU A 203 -3.19 8.49 5.40
N SER A 204 -4.18 8.26 4.52
CA SER A 204 -4.69 6.91 4.28
C SER A 204 -5.29 6.77 2.88
N PHE A 205 -5.34 5.53 2.45
CA PHE A 205 -6.09 5.05 1.30
C PHE A 205 -7.03 3.95 1.78
N GLU A 206 -8.30 4.03 1.41
CA GLU A 206 -9.29 3.02 1.69
C GLU A 206 -9.98 2.62 0.39
N MET A 207 -10.14 1.32 0.16
CA MET A 207 -10.96 0.77 -0.92
C MET A 207 -11.94 -0.24 -0.34
N LYS A 208 -13.22 -0.07 -0.63
CA LYS A 208 -14.30 -0.94 -0.20
C LYS A 208 -15.16 -1.34 -1.38
N GLY A 209 -15.73 -2.54 -1.29
CA GLY A 209 -16.65 -3.03 -2.31
C GLY A 209 -17.16 -4.42 -2.02
N ALA A 210 -17.85 -4.97 -2.99
CA ALA A 210 -18.27 -6.36 -3.00
C ALA A 210 -17.78 -7.07 -4.25
N ILE A 211 -17.59 -8.39 -4.15
CA ILE A 211 -17.31 -9.29 -5.27
C ILE A 211 -18.48 -10.26 -5.35
N ASN A 212 -19.11 -10.34 -6.53
CA ASN A 212 -20.16 -11.30 -6.84
C ASN A 212 -19.65 -12.26 -7.91
N GLU A 213 -19.37 -13.49 -7.52
CA GLU A 213 -18.99 -14.57 -8.43
C GLU A 213 -19.96 -15.74 -8.26
N GLY A 214 -21.00 -15.77 -9.10
CA GLY A 214 -22.04 -16.78 -9.05
C GLY A 214 -22.81 -16.78 -7.72
N PRO A 215 -22.79 -17.89 -6.94
CA PRO A 215 -23.49 -17.95 -5.65
C PRO A 215 -22.72 -17.29 -4.50
N ILE A 216 -21.51 -16.79 -4.74
CA ILE A 216 -20.63 -16.23 -3.71
C ILE A 216 -20.73 -14.73 -3.75
N LYS A 217 -21.16 -14.14 -2.62
CA LYS A 217 -21.07 -12.70 -2.37
C LYS A 217 -20.07 -12.46 -1.27
N MET A 218 -19.07 -11.66 -1.54
CA MET A 218 -17.98 -11.34 -0.62
C MET A 218 -17.82 -9.81 -0.53
N ASN A 219 -17.89 -9.27 0.67
CA ASN A 219 -17.51 -7.89 0.93
C ASN A 219 -16.03 -7.84 1.25
N PHE A 220 -15.36 -6.78 0.81
CA PHE A 220 -13.97 -6.56 1.15
C PHE A 220 -13.71 -5.10 1.52
N SER A 221 -12.68 -4.90 2.35
CA SER A 221 -12.04 -3.60 2.55
C SER A 221 -10.53 -3.78 2.49
N PHE A 222 -9.87 -2.76 1.95
CA PHE A 222 -8.43 -2.63 1.92
C PHE A 222 -8.06 -1.24 2.41
N ASP A 223 -7.32 -1.18 3.50
CA ASP A 223 -6.96 0.04 4.20
C ASP A 223 -5.45 0.17 4.26
N LEU A 224 -4.91 1.31 3.82
CA LEU A 224 -3.51 1.69 3.99
C LEU A 224 -3.44 2.97 4.81
N LYS A 225 -2.55 3.02 5.81
CA LYS A 225 -2.23 4.22 6.56
C LYS A 225 -0.75 4.55 6.39
N TYR A 226 -0.48 5.77 5.98
CA TYR A 226 0.86 6.26 5.72
C TYR A 226 1.42 7.01 6.93
N SER A 227 2.69 6.80 7.21
CA SER A 227 3.43 7.50 8.26
C SER A 227 4.90 7.61 7.87
N ASN A 228 5.66 8.40 8.62
CA ASN A 228 7.10 8.62 8.38
C ASN A 228 7.44 8.96 6.93
N ILE A 229 6.54 9.69 6.23
CA ILE A 229 6.74 10.08 4.84
C ILE A 229 8.04 10.88 4.72
N ASN A 230 8.94 10.43 3.83
CA ASN A 230 10.29 10.97 3.62
C ASN A 230 11.21 10.92 4.86
N ASN A 231 10.88 10.09 5.88
CA ASN A 231 11.64 9.97 7.12
C ASN A 231 12.09 8.53 7.44
N VAL A 232 11.83 7.57 6.58
CA VAL A 232 12.41 6.21 6.72
C VAL A 232 13.89 6.30 6.40
N LYS A 233 14.74 6.06 7.40
CA LYS A 233 16.19 6.29 7.26
C LYS A 233 16.90 5.13 6.58
N GLU A 234 16.66 3.91 7.05
CA GLU A 234 17.33 2.72 6.56
C GLU A 234 16.49 1.47 6.82
N ILE A 235 16.57 0.51 5.92
CA ILE A 235 16.04 -0.83 6.10
C ILE A 235 17.22 -1.78 6.30
N ILE A 236 17.31 -2.33 7.52
CA ILE A 236 18.37 -3.23 7.93
C ILE A 236 17.87 -4.67 7.77
N ILE A 237 18.61 -5.46 6.99
CA ILE A 237 18.32 -6.89 6.82
C ILE A 237 18.92 -7.64 7.99
N PRO A 238 18.20 -8.58 8.62
CA PRO A 238 18.75 -9.43 9.68
C PRO A 238 19.98 -10.19 9.20
N LYS A 239 20.94 -10.40 10.11
CA LYS A 239 22.20 -11.08 9.78
C LYS A 239 21.94 -12.49 9.24
N GLU A 240 21.02 -13.20 9.87
CA GLU A 240 20.61 -14.55 9.50
C GLU A 240 20.02 -14.63 8.09
N ALA A 241 19.32 -13.55 7.66
CA ALA A 241 18.80 -13.45 6.31
C ALA A 241 19.91 -13.18 5.30
N LEU A 242 20.92 -12.36 5.65
CA LEU A 242 22.07 -12.10 4.77
C LEU A 242 22.92 -13.36 4.55
N GLU A 243 23.04 -14.21 5.58
CA GLU A 243 23.79 -15.47 5.56
C GLU A 243 23.02 -16.64 4.91
N ALA A 244 21.73 -16.45 4.57
CA ALA A 244 20.92 -17.46 3.93
C ALA A 244 21.49 -17.83 2.55
N LYS A 245 21.48 -19.13 2.24
CA LYS A 245 21.86 -19.63 0.92
C LYS A 245 20.85 -19.18 -0.15
N GLU A 246 21.33 -18.99 -1.35
CA GLU A 246 20.43 -18.72 -2.47
C GLU A 246 19.60 -19.97 -2.81
N THR A 247 18.35 -19.76 -3.20
CA THR A 247 17.42 -20.87 -3.55
C THR A 247 17.99 -21.78 -4.64
N LEU A 248 18.70 -21.21 -5.61
CA LEU A 248 19.36 -21.98 -6.68
C LEU A 248 20.46 -22.87 -6.14
N GLU A 249 21.29 -22.38 -5.21
CA GLU A 249 22.36 -23.19 -4.57
C GLU A 249 21.78 -24.36 -3.78
N VAL A 250 20.68 -24.12 -3.05
CA VAL A 250 20.00 -25.18 -2.28
C VAL A 250 19.42 -26.25 -3.19
N LEU A 251 18.79 -25.85 -4.31
CA LEU A 251 18.27 -26.79 -5.30
C LEU A 251 19.39 -27.60 -5.97
N GLU A 252 20.49 -26.97 -6.33
CA GLU A 252 21.65 -27.66 -6.90
C GLU A 252 22.29 -28.66 -5.93
N GLU A 253 22.38 -28.31 -4.63
CA GLU A 253 22.85 -29.20 -3.61
C GLU A 253 21.92 -30.44 -3.46
N GLN A 254 20.61 -30.22 -3.40
CA GLN A 254 19.60 -31.28 -3.32
C GLN A 254 19.65 -32.23 -4.52
N VAL A 255 19.80 -31.68 -5.73
CA VAL A 255 19.96 -32.48 -6.95
C VAL A 255 21.24 -33.36 -6.88
N LYS A 256 22.37 -32.78 -6.47
CA LYS A 256 23.62 -33.52 -6.31
C LYS A 256 23.54 -34.62 -5.27
N GLU A 257 22.85 -34.33 -4.15
CA GLU A 257 22.62 -35.35 -3.09
C GLU A 257 21.74 -36.49 -3.58
N ALA A 258 20.65 -36.15 -4.31
CA ALA A 258 19.74 -37.14 -4.89
C ALA A 258 20.46 -38.01 -5.94
N GLU A 259 21.29 -37.43 -6.80
CA GLU A 259 22.11 -38.17 -7.78
C GLU A 259 23.13 -39.09 -7.10
N LYS A 260 23.75 -38.64 -5.98
CA LYS A 260 24.67 -39.44 -5.18
C LYS A 260 23.96 -40.64 -4.54
N ALA A 261 22.80 -40.38 -3.91
CA ALA A 261 21.99 -41.44 -3.31
C ALA A 261 21.53 -42.51 -4.35
N GLN A 262 21.23 -42.07 -5.59
CA GLN A 262 20.90 -42.99 -6.69
C GLN A 262 22.10 -43.82 -7.15
N LYS A 263 23.31 -43.25 -7.15
CA LYS A 263 24.54 -44.00 -7.49
C LYS A 263 24.88 -45.03 -6.42
N ASP A 264 24.78 -44.68 -5.15
CA ASP A 264 25.07 -45.55 -4.03
C ASP A 264 24.09 -46.74 -3.99
N THR A 265 22.82 -46.53 -4.26
CA THR A 265 21.81 -47.61 -4.37
C THR A 265 22.02 -48.54 -5.57
N LYS A 266 22.66 -48.06 -6.66
CA LYS A 266 23.00 -48.93 -7.83
C LYS A 266 24.24 -49.76 -7.58
N VAL A 267 25.18 -49.32 -6.73
CA VAL A 267 26.38 -50.09 -6.38
C VAL A 267 26.01 -51.27 -5.50
N ASP A 268 25.11 -51.09 -4.51
CA ASP A 268 24.70 -52.19 -3.62
C ASP A 268 23.96 -53.33 -4.32
N LYS A 269 23.18 -53.03 -5.38
CA LYS A 269 22.53 -54.06 -6.20
C LYS A 269 23.47 -54.89 -7.05
N LYS A 270 24.71 -54.46 -7.26
CA LYS A 270 25.69 -55.18 -8.09
C LYS A 270 26.43 -56.25 -7.30
N TRP A 271 26.31 -56.27 -5.98
CA TRP A 271 26.93 -57.25 -5.07
C TRP A 271 25.97 -58.32 -4.55
N MET A 272 24.70 -58.29 -4.95
CA MET A 272 23.67 -59.23 -4.55
C MET A 272 23.16 -60.13 -5.70
N GLY A 273 23.93 -60.21 -6.81
CA GLY A 273 23.63 -61.07 -7.97
C GLY A 273 24.68 -62.17 -8.15
#